data_0fba7eff232a2b1dbd9135adf2add43a
#
_entry.id   0fba7eff232a2b1dbd9135adf2add43a
#
_cell.length_a   1.000
_cell.length_b   1.000
_cell.length_c   1.000
_cell.angle_alpha   90.00
_cell.angle_beta   90.00
_cell.angle_gamma   90.00
#
_symmetry.space_group_name_H-M   'P 1'
#
loop_
_entity.id
_entity.type
_entity.pdbx_description
1 polymer ?
#
loop_
_entity_poly.entity_id
_entity_poly.type
_entity_poly.pdbx_seq_one_letter_code
_entity_poly.pdbx_strand_id
1 'polypeptide(L)'
;MLQKLNTKHAGFTLVEIMIVVAIIALLASIAVPNFLRSRKRSQATQVLEDLRVIDSAVDLYAIENNKASGNPAFADLQAYIKTGTRLYSSGNRDILGNSFGTFTVDSAPKVSGSTFAALSDVAPASFWSPYR
;
A
#
# COMPACT_ATOMS: atom_id res chain seq x y z
N MET A 1 -56.18 37.75 -18.88
CA MET A 1 -55.88 37.51 -17.46
C MET A 1 -54.63 36.69 -17.33
N LEU A 2 -53.54 37.25 -16.93
CA LEU A 2 -52.28 36.54 -16.65
C LEU A 2 -52.37 35.94 -15.26
N GLN A 3 -52.55 34.59 -15.19
CA GLN A 3 -52.41 33.86 -13.93
C GLN A 3 -50.96 33.91 -13.49
N LYS A 4 -50.71 34.63 -12.43
CA LYS A 4 -49.42 34.69 -11.75
C LYS A 4 -49.16 33.28 -11.12
N LEU A 5 -48.38 32.44 -11.81
CA LEU A 5 -47.87 31.18 -11.26
C LEU A 5 -47.02 31.54 -10.07
N ASN A 6 -47.58 31.41 -8.90
CA ASN A 6 -46.88 31.55 -7.63
C ASN A 6 -46.03 30.24 -7.41
N THR A 7 -44.86 30.22 -8.01
CA THR A 7 -43.88 29.17 -7.75
C THR A 7 -43.38 29.38 -6.33
N LYS A 8 -43.94 28.61 -5.39
CA LYS A 8 -43.40 28.52 -4.04
C LYS A 8 -42.02 27.90 -4.15
N HIS A 9 -41.00 28.70 -4.17
CA HIS A 9 -39.65 28.21 -3.99
C HIS A 9 -39.49 27.78 -2.53
N ALA A 10 -39.66 26.48 -2.28
CA ALA A 10 -39.30 25.89 -1.00
C ALA A 10 -37.78 25.84 -0.91
N GLY A 11 -37.18 26.85 -0.24
CA GLY A 11 -35.74 26.86 0.07
C GLY A 11 -35.48 26.07 1.34
N PHE A 12 -34.27 25.56 1.46
CA PHE A 12 -33.76 24.93 2.69
C PHE A 12 -33.57 25.95 3.79
N THR A 13 -33.88 25.60 5.04
CA THR A 13 -33.58 26.43 6.19
C THR A 13 -32.09 26.32 6.55
N LEU A 14 -31.55 27.41 7.15
CA LEU A 14 -30.16 27.40 7.63
C LEU A 14 -29.93 26.33 8.68
N VAL A 15 -30.91 26.07 9.55
CA VAL A 15 -30.85 25.04 10.58
C VAL A 15 -30.79 23.62 9.98
N GLU A 16 -31.56 23.33 8.92
CA GLU A 16 -31.52 22.05 8.22
C GLU A 16 -30.11 21.73 7.71
N ILE A 17 -29.45 22.70 7.06
CA ILE A 17 -28.08 22.52 6.57
C ILE A 17 -27.09 22.40 7.71
N MET A 18 -27.25 23.13 8.80
CA MET A 18 -26.39 23.01 9.99
C MET A 18 -26.45 21.63 10.62
N ILE A 19 -27.65 21.06 10.75
CA ILE A 19 -27.83 19.70 11.29
C ILE A 19 -27.18 18.67 10.38
N VAL A 20 -27.38 18.76 9.08
CA VAL A 20 -26.79 17.83 8.10
C VAL A 20 -25.26 17.86 8.15
N VAL A 21 -24.67 19.04 8.16
CA VAL A 21 -23.21 19.21 8.26
C VAL A 21 -22.68 18.68 9.59
N ALA A 22 -23.39 18.89 10.69
CA ALA A 22 -23.02 18.38 12.02
C ALA A 22 -23.01 16.83 12.05
N ILE A 23 -24.01 16.19 11.44
CA ILE A 23 -24.08 14.72 11.36
C ILE A 23 -22.97 14.19 10.48
N ILE A 24 -22.70 14.79 9.31
CA ILE A 24 -21.62 14.40 8.42
C ILE A 24 -20.26 14.53 9.13
N ALA A 25 -20.02 15.62 9.85
CA ALA A 25 -18.79 15.83 10.61
C ALA A 25 -18.60 14.76 11.70
N LEU A 26 -19.68 14.40 12.41
CA LEU A 26 -19.63 13.34 13.43
C LEU A 26 -19.29 11.98 12.82
N LEU A 27 -19.94 11.59 11.74
CA LEU A 27 -19.68 10.34 11.04
C LEU A 27 -18.27 10.30 10.44
N ALA A 28 -17.84 11.40 9.84
CA ALA A 28 -16.50 11.52 9.27
C ALA A 28 -15.40 11.39 10.34
N SER A 29 -15.62 11.89 11.53
CA SER A 29 -14.64 11.82 12.64
C SER A 29 -14.28 10.38 13.01
N ILE A 30 -15.20 9.43 12.83
CA ILE A 30 -14.99 8.00 13.09
C ILE A 30 -14.49 7.28 11.82
N ALA A 31 -15.06 7.62 10.66
CA ALA A 31 -14.80 6.90 9.42
C ALA A 31 -13.40 7.17 8.85
N VAL A 32 -12.92 8.43 8.89
CA VAL A 32 -11.64 8.83 8.29
C VAL A 32 -10.44 8.12 8.93
N PRO A 33 -10.25 8.10 10.26
CA PRO A 33 -9.09 7.41 10.86
C PRO A 33 -9.10 5.91 10.60
N ASN A 34 -10.27 5.27 10.61
CA ASN A 34 -10.41 3.85 10.32
C ASN A 34 -10.05 3.53 8.86
N PHE A 35 -10.47 4.38 7.93
CA PHE A 35 -10.10 4.25 6.52
C PHE A 35 -8.60 4.37 6.29
N LEU A 36 -7.95 5.35 6.92
CA LEU A 36 -6.50 5.54 6.81
C LEU A 36 -5.71 4.35 7.35
N ARG A 37 -6.12 3.78 8.48
CA ARG A 37 -5.53 2.55 9.04
C ARG A 37 -5.71 1.36 8.10
N SER A 38 -6.90 1.17 7.55
CA SER A 38 -7.19 0.10 6.60
C SER A 38 -6.32 0.22 5.35
N ARG A 39 -6.17 1.44 4.81
CA ARG A 39 -5.30 1.71 3.67
C ARG A 39 -3.84 1.36 3.97
N LYS A 40 -3.30 1.79 5.11
CA LYS A 40 -1.93 1.46 5.53
C LYS A 40 -1.73 -0.06 5.68
N ARG A 41 -2.71 -0.76 6.24
CA ARG A 41 -2.64 -2.22 6.38
C ARG A 41 -2.62 -2.92 5.02
N SER A 42 -3.41 -2.45 4.06
CA SER A 42 -3.37 -2.94 2.69
C SER A 42 -2.00 -2.71 2.04
N GLN A 43 -1.39 -1.54 2.25
CA GLN A 43 -0.03 -1.25 1.77
C GLN A 43 1.01 -2.16 2.41
N ALA A 44 0.90 -2.43 3.72
CA ALA A 44 1.81 -3.36 4.41
C ALA A 44 1.71 -4.78 3.83
N THR A 45 0.50 -5.27 3.60
CA THR A 45 0.28 -6.58 2.96
C THR A 45 0.88 -6.62 1.56
N GLN A 46 0.74 -5.57 0.78
CA GLN A 46 1.32 -5.48 -0.55
C GLN A 46 2.85 -5.57 -0.52
N VAL A 47 3.51 -4.83 0.39
CA VAL A 47 4.97 -4.89 0.57
C VAL A 47 5.41 -6.28 0.99
N LEU A 48 4.67 -6.94 1.88
CA LEU A 48 4.96 -8.30 2.30
C LEU A 48 4.87 -9.30 1.15
N GLU A 49 3.85 -9.18 0.29
CA GLU A 49 3.72 -10.02 -0.91
C GLU A 49 4.84 -9.74 -1.91
N ASP A 50 5.22 -8.47 -2.11
CA ASP A 50 6.35 -8.13 -2.95
C ASP A 50 7.66 -8.77 -2.45
N LEU A 51 7.89 -8.77 -1.12
CA LEU A 51 9.06 -9.42 -0.50
C LEU A 51 9.06 -10.94 -0.73
N ARG A 52 7.90 -11.59 -0.63
CA ARG A 52 7.77 -13.03 -0.92
C ARG A 52 8.07 -13.36 -2.38
N VAL A 53 7.61 -12.52 -3.29
CA VAL A 53 7.90 -12.69 -4.72
C VAL A 53 9.39 -12.50 -5.00
N ILE A 54 10.01 -11.50 -4.39
CA ILE A 54 11.46 -11.26 -4.50
C ILE A 54 12.24 -12.43 -3.93
N ASP A 55 11.86 -12.95 -2.77
CA ASP A 55 12.49 -14.11 -2.12
C ASP A 55 12.48 -15.33 -3.05
N SER A 56 11.32 -15.65 -3.61
CA SER A 56 11.18 -16.72 -4.60
C SER A 56 12.00 -16.46 -5.87
N ALA A 57 12.10 -15.22 -6.33
CA ALA A 57 12.89 -14.85 -7.49
C ALA A 57 14.40 -15.00 -7.22
N VAL A 58 14.86 -14.70 -6.01
CA VAL A 58 16.26 -14.94 -5.58
C VAL A 58 16.58 -16.42 -5.58
N ASP A 59 15.69 -17.24 -5.05
CA ASP A 59 15.87 -18.71 -5.04
C ASP A 59 15.94 -19.28 -6.45
N LEU A 60 15.03 -18.88 -7.34
CA LEU A 60 15.03 -19.32 -8.74
C LEU A 60 16.30 -18.88 -9.48
N TYR A 61 16.73 -17.64 -9.26
CA TYR A 61 18.00 -17.12 -9.81
C TYR A 61 19.19 -17.97 -9.33
N ALA A 62 19.23 -18.30 -8.04
CA ALA A 62 20.29 -19.09 -7.45
C ALA A 62 20.38 -20.51 -8.07
N ILE A 63 19.21 -21.15 -8.20
CA ILE A 63 19.10 -22.49 -8.80
C ILE A 63 19.51 -22.47 -10.27
N GLU A 64 18.98 -21.56 -11.06
CA GLU A 64 19.24 -21.51 -12.52
C GLU A 64 20.69 -21.18 -12.82
N ASN A 65 21.30 -20.30 -12.05
CA ASN A 65 22.71 -19.90 -12.22
C ASN A 65 23.70 -20.75 -11.41
N ASN A 66 23.22 -21.80 -10.73
CA ASN A 66 24.00 -22.68 -9.86
C ASN A 66 24.90 -21.91 -8.87
N LYS A 67 24.33 -20.86 -8.25
CA LYS A 67 25.00 -19.99 -7.29
C LYS A 67 24.56 -20.28 -5.85
N ALA A 68 25.49 -20.74 -5.03
CA ALA A 68 25.27 -20.92 -3.59
C ALA A 68 25.40 -19.61 -2.80
N SER A 69 25.97 -18.55 -3.38
CA SER A 69 26.14 -17.23 -2.77
C SER A 69 26.22 -16.13 -3.83
N GLY A 70 25.99 -14.89 -3.44
CA GLY A 70 26.09 -13.73 -4.33
C GLY A 70 25.00 -12.71 -4.06
N ASN A 71 25.15 -11.54 -4.64
CA ASN A 71 24.22 -10.42 -4.50
C ASN A 71 23.63 -10.09 -5.88
N PRO A 72 22.52 -10.75 -6.28
CA PRO A 72 21.88 -10.42 -7.54
C PRO A 72 21.32 -8.98 -7.49
N ALA A 73 21.45 -8.26 -8.59
CA ALA A 73 20.75 -7.00 -8.75
C ALA A 73 19.26 -7.24 -9.04
N PHE A 74 18.41 -6.26 -8.77
CA PHE A 74 16.99 -6.38 -9.09
C PHE A 74 16.72 -6.68 -10.57
N ALA A 75 17.56 -6.16 -11.46
CA ALA A 75 17.48 -6.43 -12.89
C ALA A 75 17.68 -7.91 -13.23
N ASP A 76 18.55 -8.61 -12.49
CA ASP A 76 18.76 -10.05 -12.66
C ASP A 76 17.55 -10.86 -12.19
N LEU A 77 16.87 -10.39 -11.15
CA LEU A 77 15.66 -11.01 -10.60
C LEU A 77 14.42 -10.75 -11.45
N GLN A 78 14.42 -9.70 -12.24
CA GLN A 78 13.27 -9.27 -13.04
C GLN A 78 12.80 -10.35 -14.03
N ALA A 79 13.71 -11.19 -14.52
CA ALA A 79 13.38 -12.32 -15.38
C ALA A 79 12.49 -13.38 -14.71
N TYR A 80 12.52 -13.44 -13.37
CA TYR A 80 11.75 -14.39 -12.54
C TYR A 80 10.48 -13.77 -11.96
N ILE A 81 10.26 -12.48 -12.18
CA ILE A 81 9.08 -11.76 -11.75
C ILE A 81 8.11 -11.68 -12.92
N LYS A 82 6.83 -11.93 -12.66
CA LYS A 82 5.80 -11.89 -13.69
C LYS A 82 5.70 -10.51 -14.34
N THR A 83 5.82 -10.47 -15.67
CA THR A 83 5.64 -9.27 -16.47
C THR A 83 4.24 -8.67 -16.27
N GLY A 84 4.14 -7.34 -16.29
CA GLY A 84 2.88 -6.62 -16.08
C GLY A 84 2.48 -6.43 -14.62
N THR A 85 3.21 -6.98 -13.66
CA THR A 85 2.99 -6.66 -12.24
C THR A 85 3.62 -5.33 -11.88
N ARG A 86 3.09 -4.69 -10.83
CA ARG A 86 3.66 -3.45 -10.30
C ARG A 86 5.13 -3.65 -9.90
N LEU A 87 5.44 -4.77 -9.24
CA LEU A 87 6.80 -5.08 -8.79
C LEU A 87 7.77 -5.16 -9.98
N TYR A 88 7.37 -5.79 -11.10
CA TYR A 88 8.20 -5.88 -12.31
C TYR A 88 8.64 -4.51 -12.84
N SER A 89 7.75 -3.52 -12.82
CA SER A 89 8.00 -2.16 -13.31
C SER A 89 8.49 -1.18 -12.23
N SER A 90 8.57 -1.61 -10.98
CA SER A 90 8.86 -0.73 -9.84
C SER A 90 10.31 -0.25 -9.75
N GLY A 91 11.26 -0.93 -10.44
CA GLY A 91 12.68 -0.60 -10.35
C GLY A 91 13.26 -0.76 -8.95
N ASN A 92 12.94 -1.86 -8.27
CA ASN A 92 13.39 -2.15 -6.90
C ASN A 92 12.76 -1.23 -5.83
N ARG A 93 11.49 -0.81 -6.04
CA ARG A 93 10.78 0.05 -5.09
C ARG A 93 9.47 -0.56 -4.63
N ASP A 94 9.16 -0.38 -3.36
CA ASP A 94 7.89 -0.76 -2.77
C ASP A 94 6.76 0.23 -3.15
N ILE A 95 5.54 -0.03 -2.67
CA ILE A 95 4.37 0.84 -2.94
C ILE A 95 4.50 2.24 -2.31
N LEU A 96 5.36 2.40 -1.31
CA LEU A 96 5.66 3.69 -0.67
C LEU A 96 6.81 4.44 -1.38
N GLY A 97 7.44 3.82 -2.40
CA GLY A 97 8.55 4.38 -3.15
C GLY A 97 9.93 4.15 -2.54
N ASN A 98 10.01 3.40 -1.43
CA ASN A 98 11.27 3.06 -0.78
C ASN A 98 11.94 1.87 -1.48
N SER A 99 13.28 1.85 -1.54
CA SER A 99 14.02 0.72 -2.09
C SER A 99 13.93 -0.49 -1.18
N PHE A 100 13.79 -1.69 -1.78
CA PHE A 100 13.96 -2.97 -1.07
C PHE A 100 15.42 -3.23 -0.66
N GLY A 101 16.37 -2.45 -1.16
CA GLY A 101 17.78 -2.60 -0.85
C GLY A 101 18.49 -3.62 -1.74
N THR A 102 19.48 -4.29 -1.17
CA THR A 102 20.29 -5.33 -1.82
C THR A 102 19.79 -6.71 -1.44
N PHE A 103 19.90 -7.65 -2.36
CA PHE A 103 19.49 -9.04 -2.16
C PHE A 103 20.72 -9.94 -2.03
N THR A 104 20.58 -11.02 -1.28
CA THR A 104 21.64 -12.01 -1.09
C THR A 104 21.01 -13.39 -1.29
N VAL A 105 21.68 -14.27 -2.05
CA VAL A 105 21.16 -15.58 -2.41
C VAL A 105 20.83 -16.45 -1.20
N ASP A 106 21.54 -16.32 -0.12
CA ASP A 106 21.38 -17.18 1.07
C ASP A 106 20.68 -16.47 2.24
N SER A 107 19.91 -15.42 1.96
CA SER A 107 19.21 -14.69 3.00
C SER A 107 17.92 -14.06 2.48
N ALA A 108 16.88 -14.14 3.29
CA ALA A 108 15.60 -13.50 2.97
C ALA A 108 15.75 -11.97 2.77
N PRO A 109 15.07 -11.40 1.77
CA PRO A 109 15.04 -9.96 1.59
C PRO A 109 14.47 -9.27 2.82
N LYS A 110 14.81 -8.01 3.04
CA LYS A 110 14.35 -7.27 4.22
C LYS A 110 13.46 -6.09 3.84
N VAL A 111 12.45 -5.85 4.67
CA VAL A 111 11.67 -4.61 4.58
C VAL A 111 12.58 -3.42 4.88
N SER A 112 12.47 -2.35 4.10
CA SER A 112 13.27 -1.15 4.35
C SER A 112 12.89 -0.50 5.68
N GLY A 113 13.87 0.09 6.36
CA GLY A 113 13.65 0.78 7.63
C GLY A 113 12.62 1.91 7.52
N SER A 114 12.59 2.62 6.39
CA SER A 114 11.63 3.70 6.11
C SER A 114 10.21 3.17 5.99
N THR A 115 10.02 2.06 5.27
CA THR A 115 8.71 1.41 5.10
C THR A 115 8.23 0.82 6.43
N PHE A 116 9.12 0.16 7.17
CA PHE A 116 8.80 -0.36 8.50
C PHE A 116 8.35 0.77 9.44
N ALA A 117 9.07 1.88 9.50
CA ALA A 117 8.70 3.02 10.35
C ALA A 117 7.35 3.64 9.94
N ALA A 118 7.09 3.78 8.64
CA ALA A 118 5.84 4.37 8.12
C ALA A 118 4.59 3.51 8.40
N LEU A 119 4.76 2.18 8.55
CA LEU A 119 3.69 1.20 8.72
C LEU A 119 3.66 0.55 10.10
N SER A 120 4.53 0.98 11.03
CA SER A 120 4.68 0.37 12.36
C SER A 120 3.43 0.43 13.24
N ASP A 121 2.54 1.40 12.96
CA ASP A 121 1.25 1.56 13.64
C ASP A 121 0.20 0.50 13.25
N VAL A 122 0.36 -0.15 12.10
CA VAL A 122 -0.57 -1.17 11.57
C VAL A 122 0.07 -2.53 11.33
N ALA A 123 1.40 -2.60 11.23
CA ALA A 123 2.17 -3.79 10.94
C ALA A 123 3.34 -3.93 11.94
N PRO A 124 3.14 -4.61 13.07
CA PRO A 124 4.19 -4.83 14.06
C PRO A 124 5.32 -5.70 13.52
N ALA A 125 6.43 -5.79 14.24
CA ALA A 125 7.61 -6.54 13.82
C ALA A 125 7.33 -8.00 13.44
N SER A 126 6.42 -8.65 14.15
CA SER A 126 5.99 -10.03 13.89
C SER A 126 5.29 -10.21 12.54
N PHE A 127 4.62 -9.16 12.04
CA PHE A 127 3.95 -9.17 10.74
C PHE A 127 4.95 -9.36 9.58
N TRP A 128 6.16 -8.82 9.72
CA TRP A 128 7.20 -8.84 8.70
C TRP A 128 8.07 -10.10 8.70
N SER A 129 7.91 -10.99 9.67
CA SER A 129 8.73 -12.22 9.73
C SER A 129 8.51 -13.08 8.48
N PRO A 130 9.60 -13.61 7.84
CA PRO A 130 11.03 -13.52 8.20
C PRO A 130 11.76 -12.29 7.59
N TYR A 131 11.09 -11.36 6.97
CA TYR A 131 11.63 -10.27 6.13
C TYR A 131 12.03 -8.99 6.93
N ARG A 132 12.43 -9.10 8.17
CA ARG A 132 12.86 -7.96 8.98
C ARG A 132 14.36 -7.96 9.26
#